data_416b5a4d4c3a6b925875f40d3b1f53a2
#
_entry.id   416b5a4d4c3a6b925875f40d3b1f53a2
#
_cell.length_a   1.000
_cell.length_b   1.000
_cell.length_c   1.000
_cell.angle_alpha   90.00
_cell.angle_beta   90.00
_cell.angle_gamma   90.00
#
_symmetry.space_group_name_H-M   'P 1'
#
loop_
_entity.id
_entity.type
_entity.pdbx_description
1 polymer ?
#
loop_
_entity_poly.entity_id
_entity_poly.type
_entity_poly.pdbx_seq_one_letter_code
_entity_poly.pdbx_strand_id
1 'polypeptide(L)'
;MHPGGVRARGELPGDCRALGVHARPVSAHKIYGPKGAAALGIDKRLPLRPIIHGGGHEQGLRSGTENVPAIVGFGAACELAAGRIQHLAQHLESMRARLERGLHEMGAVIFGADAPRIANTSYFAFRGIMGETLVIELDKAGYAVAPGAACSSANPEPSATLLAMGVDPELARGAVRFSLGAGN
;
A
#
# COMPACT_ATOMS: atom_id res chain seq x y z
N MET A 1 7.33 17.17 -6.27
CA MET A 1 6.70 16.42 -5.16
C MET A 1 6.54 14.98 -5.58
N HIS A 2 6.92 14.02 -4.74
CA HIS A 2 6.88 12.57 -5.00
C HIS A 2 5.99 11.91 -3.94
N PRO A 3 4.75 11.50 -4.27
CA PRO A 3 3.89 10.83 -3.32
C PRO A 3 4.26 9.34 -3.23
N GLY A 4 4.39 8.82 -2.04
CA GLY A 4 4.59 7.38 -1.77
C GLY A 4 3.37 6.49 -2.09
N GLY A 5 2.59 6.84 -3.11
CA GLY A 5 1.31 6.23 -3.46
C GLY A 5 1.35 4.88 -4.16
N VAL A 6 2.45 4.13 -4.05
CA VAL A 6 2.59 2.82 -4.74
C VAL A 6 1.51 1.82 -4.31
N ARG A 7 1.06 1.88 -3.06
CA ARG A 7 0.04 0.97 -2.52
C ARG A 7 -1.40 1.35 -2.88
N ALA A 8 -1.66 2.61 -3.20
CA ALA A 8 -2.99 3.09 -3.58
C ALA A 8 -3.33 2.83 -5.07
N ARG A 9 -2.40 2.25 -5.84
CA ARG A 9 -2.64 1.90 -7.24
C ARG A 9 -3.61 0.73 -7.35
N GLY A 10 -4.52 0.83 -8.30
CA GLY A 10 -5.58 -0.15 -8.47
C GLY A 10 -6.81 0.09 -7.58
N GLU A 11 -6.74 1.07 -6.66
CA GLU A 11 -7.83 1.44 -5.74
C GLU A 11 -8.24 2.91 -5.89
N LEU A 12 -7.33 3.77 -6.38
CA LEU A 12 -7.60 5.18 -6.63
C LEU A 12 -7.19 5.55 -8.07
N PRO A 13 -7.95 6.45 -8.72
CA PRO A 13 -7.54 7.06 -9.99
C PRO A 13 -6.15 7.68 -9.87
N GLY A 14 -5.27 7.36 -10.81
CA GLY A 14 -3.84 7.67 -10.70
C GLY A 14 -3.37 8.81 -11.61
N ASP A 15 -4.19 9.82 -11.85
CA ASP A 15 -3.77 10.98 -12.66
C ASP A 15 -2.76 11.84 -11.89
N CYS A 16 -1.52 11.88 -12.40
CA CYS A 16 -0.45 12.70 -11.82
C CYS A 16 -0.76 14.21 -11.88
N ARG A 17 -1.53 14.67 -12.87
CA ARG A 17 -1.91 16.07 -13.00
C ARG A 17 -2.93 16.46 -11.93
N ALA A 18 -3.98 15.63 -11.76
CA ALA A 18 -4.97 15.85 -10.72
C ALA A 18 -4.37 15.81 -9.31
N LEU A 19 -3.32 15.01 -9.12
CA LEU A 19 -2.59 14.92 -7.84
C LEU A 19 -1.55 16.02 -7.65
N GLY A 20 -1.26 16.84 -8.68
CA GLY A 20 -0.25 17.88 -8.62
C GLY A 20 1.19 17.36 -8.40
N VAL A 21 1.49 16.14 -8.87
CA VAL A 21 2.79 15.51 -8.64
C VAL A 21 3.61 15.39 -9.92
N HIS A 22 4.94 15.51 -9.81
CA HIS A 22 5.85 15.48 -10.94
C HIS A 22 6.41 14.09 -11.26
N ALA A 23 6.43 13.19 -10.27
CA ALA A 23 6.89 11.83 -10.44
C ALA A 23 6.06 10.86 -9.62
N ARG A 24 5.78 9.66 -10.16
CA ARG A 24 4.98 8.63 -9.48
C ARG A 24 5.45 7.22 -9.84
N PRO A 25 5.96 6.45 -8.88
CA PRO A 25 6.31 5.05 -9.10
C PRO A 25 5.07 4.16 -9.07
N VAL A 26 5.11 3.08 -9.85
CA VAL A 26 4.11 2.01 -9.86
C VAL A 26 4.83 0.67 -9.95
N SER A 27 4.46 -0.29 -9.10
CA SER A 27 5.00 -1.65 -9.15
C SER A 27 3.91 -2.63 -9.58
N ALA A 28 4.22 -3.49 -10.54
CA ALA A 28 3.25 -4.43 -11.10
C ALA A 28 2.60 -5.33 -10.04
N HIS A 29 3.40 -5.88 -9.10
CA HIS A 29 2.91 -6.77 -8.05
C HIS A 29 1.95 -6.11 -7.03
N LYS A 30 1.81 -4.77 -7.05
CA LYS A 30 0.82 -4.04 -6.23
C LYS A 30 -0.56 -3.93 -6.88
N ILE A 31 -0.68 -4.36 -8.14
CA ILE A 31 -1.92 -4.39 -8.91
C ILE A 31 -2.17 -5.77 -9.51
N TYR A 32 -1.71 -6.82 -8.83
CA TYR A 32 -1.81 -8.24 -9.23
C TYR A 32 -1.02 -8.61 -10.49
N GLY A 33 -0.06 -7.79 -10.92
CA GLY A 33 0.87 -8.10 -11.98
C GLY A 33 2.11 -8.87 -11.49
N PRO A 34 3.01 -9.25 -12.40
CA PRO A 34 4.19 -10.03 -12.06
C PRO A 34 5.18 -9.23 -11.21
N LYS A 35 6.00 -9.93 -10.42
CA LYS A 35 7.19 -9.35 -9.78
C LYS A 35 8.25 -9.03 -10.84
N GLY A 36 9.13 -8.07 -10.53
CA GLY A 36 10.26 -7.71 -11.39
C GLY A 36 9.96 -6.63 -12.43
N ALA A 37 8.71 -6.13 -12.53
CA ALA A 37 8.37 -4.97 -13.36
C ALA A 37 7.83 -3.82 -12.51
N ALA A 38 8.25 -2.61 -12.86
CA ALA A 38 7.78 -1.36 -12.28
C ALA A 38 7.86 -0.25 -13.34
N ALA A 39 7.12 0.83 -13.12
CA ALA A 39 7.20 2.03 -13.96
C ALA A 39 7.34 3.28 -13.10
N LEU A 40 7.99 4.29 -13.65
CA LEU A 40 8.02 5.63 -13.10
C LEU A 40 7.34 6.58 -14.10
N GLY A 41 6.13 7.03 -13.75
CA GLY A 41 5.50 8.14 -14.48
C GLY A 41 6.16 9.45 -14.06
N ILE A 42 6.64 10.22 -15.04
CA ILE A 42 7.35 11.50 -14.79
C ILE A 42 6.82 12.60 -15.69
N ASP A 43 6.83 13.81 -15.17
CA ASP A 43 6.66 15.02 -15.99
C ASP A 43 7.91 15.20 -16.87
N LYS A 44 7.74 15.34 -18.18
CA LYS A 44 8.83 15.50 -19.13
C LYS A 44 9.75 16.71 -18.83
N ARG A 45 9.27 17.68 -18.07
CA ARG A 45 10.04 18.86 -17.64
C ARG A 45 10.95 18.58 -16.45
N LEU A 46 10.78 17.42 -15.77
CA LEU A 46 11.61 17.05 -14.63
C LEU A 46 12.97 16.52 -15.12
N PRO A 47 14.09 17.20 -14.82
CA PRO A 47 15.41 16.72 -15.18
C PRO A 47 15.77 15.53 -14.29
N LEU A 48 15.79 14.34 -14.85
CA LEU A 48 16.27 13.13 -14.18
C LEU A 48 17.71 12.84 -14.62
N ARG A 49 18.51 12.39 -13.65
CA ARG A 49 19.85 11.85 -13.92
C ARG A 49 19.81 10.34 -13.75
N PRO A 50 20.35 9.56 -14.71
CA PRO A 50 20.44 8.13 -14.57
C PRO A 50 21.36 7.76 -13.39
N ILE A 51 21.00 6.71 -12.68
CA ILE A 51 21.82 6.12 -11.61
C ILE A 51 22.51 4.85 -12.12
N ILE A 52 21.86 4.14 -13.06
CA ILE A 52 22.40 2.93 -13.69
C ILE A 52 22.77 3.26 -15.13
N HIS A 53 24.06 3.25 -15.42
CA HIS A 53 24.62 3.61 -16.71
C HIS A 53 24.93 2.36 -17.56
N GLY A 54 24.97 2.50 -18.90
CA GLY A 54 25.27 1.42 -19.83
C GLY A 54 24.67 1.67 -21.23
N GLY A 55 23.98 0.69 -21.80
CA GLY A 55 23.50 0.67 -23.18
C GLY A 55 22.39 1.64 -23.58
N GLY A 56 22.01 2.58 -22.74
CA GLY A 56 21.09 3.67 -23.13
C GLY A 56 19.60 3.29 -23.17
N HIS A 57 19.21 2.15 -22.60
CA HIS A 57 17.80 1.74 -22.51
C HIS A 57 16.95 2.74 -21.72
N GLU A 58 15.63 2.63 -21.82
CA GLU A 58 14.68 3.53 -21.16
C GLU A 58 14.99 5.02 -21.41
N GLN A 59 15.25 5.38 -22.67
CA GLN A 59 15.61 6.75 -23.08
C GLN A 59 16.90 7.26 -22.40
N GLY A 60 17.83 6.39 -22.07
CA GLY A 60 19.07 6.75 -21.37
C GLY A 60 18.91 6.93 -19.85
N LEU A 61 17.72 6.73 -19.30
CA LEU A 61 17.45 6.97 -17.87
C LEU A 61 17.73 5.73 -17.00
N ARG A 62 17.71 4.53 -17.58
CA ARG A 62 17.97 3.29 -16.84
C ARG A 62 18.45 2.21 -17.79
N SER A 63 19.72 1.89 -17.71
CA SER A 63 20.33 0.85 -18.55
C SER A 63 20.09 -0.56 -18.03
N GLY A 64 20.20 -1.54 -18.91
CA GLY A 64 19.99 -2.98 -18.69
C GLY A 64 18.86 -3.49 -19.58
N THR A 65 19.04 -4.69 -20.13
CA THR A 65 18.05 -5.33 -21.00
C THR A 65 16.69 -5.43 -20.30
N GLU A 66 15.66 -5.04 -21.01
CA GLU A 66 14.29 -5.00 -20.50
C GLU A 66 13.75 -6.42 -20.26
N ASN A 67 13.08 -6.61 -19.13
CA ASN A 67 12.33 -7.84 -18.83
C ASN A 67 10.96 -7.79 -19.55
N VAL A 68 10.97 -8.00 -20.87
CA VAL A 68 9.77 -7.89 -21.71
C VAL A 68 8.60 -8.73 -21.22
N PRO A 69 8.76 -10.01 -20.81
CA PRO A 69 7.64 -10.79 -20.29
C PRO A 69 6.98 -10.16 -19.07
N ALA A 70 7.76 -9.65 -18.13
CA ALA A 70 7.20 -8.97 -16.95
C ALA A 70 6.55 -7.63 -17.28
N ILE A 71 7.08 -6.89 -18.27
CA ILE A 71 6.51 -5.63 -18.76
C ILE A 71 5.16 -5.88 -19.43
N VAL A 72 5.04 -6.90 -20.29
CA VAL A 72 3.77 -7.29 -20.91
C VAL A 72 2.72 -7.66 -19.86
N GLY A 73 3.09 -8.50 -18.88
CA GLY A 73 2.22 -8.85 -17.77
C GLY A 73 1.82 -7.63 -16.90
N PHE A 74 2.71 -6.65 -16.76
CA PHE A 74 2.39 -5.39 -16.10
C PHE A 74 1.36 -4.57 -16.90
N GLY A 75 1.50 -4.50 -18.23
CA GLY A 75 0.52 -3.85 -19.11
C GLY A 75 -0.88 -4.44 -18.94
N ALA A 76 -1.01 -5.76 -19.02
CA ALA A 76 -2.26 -6.48 -18.80
C ALA A 76 -2.86 -6.19 -17.41
N ALA A 77 -2.02 -6.17 -16.36
CA ALA A 77 -2.47 -5.82 -15.01
C ALA A 77 -2.98 -4.37 -14.91
N CYS A 78 -2.38 -3.43 -15.63
CA CYS A 78 -2.84 -2.05 -15.69
C CYS A 78 -4.22 -1.93 -16.35
N GLU A 79 -4.46 -2.63 -17.45
CA GLU A 79 -5.75 -2.66 -18.15
C GLU A 79 -6.85 -3.22 -17.25
N LEU A 80 -6.61 -4.38 -16.62
CA LEU A 80 -7.53 -4.99 -15.68
C LEU A 80 -7.83 -4.09 -14.47
N ALA A 81 -6.81 -3.43 -13.92
CA ALA A 81 -6.98 -2.50 -12.81
C ALA A 81 -7.84 -1.29 -13.21
N ALA A 82 -7.61 -0.71 -14.40
CA ALA A 82 -8.38 0.44 -14.87
C ALA A 82 -9.87 0.13 -14.99
N GLY A 83 -10.23 -1.07 -15.48
CA GLY A 83 -11.61 -1.47 -15.67
C GLY A 83 -12.40 -1.75 -14.37
N ARG A 84 -11.70 -2.02 -13.24
CA ARG A 84 -12.36 -2.43 -11.99
C ARG A 84 -12.28 -1.42 -10.84
N ILE A 85 -11.50 -0.36 -10.99
CA ILE A 85 -11.10 0.54 -9.88
C ILE A 85 -12.31 1.06 -9.09
N GLN A 86 -13.38 1.53 -9.75
CA GLN A 86 -14.53 2.13 -9.07
C GLN A 86 -15.36 1.08 -8.32
N HIS A 87 -15.70 -0.03 -8.97
CA HIS A 87 -16.49 -1.11 -8.36
C HIS A 87 -15.74 -1.76 -7.20
N LEU A 88 -14.43 -1.99 -7.38
CA LEU A 88 -13.59 -2.56 -6.33
C LEU A 88 -13.49 -1.64 -5.13
N ALA A 89 -13.32 -0.34 -5.33
CA ALA A 89 -13.23 0.62 -4.23
C ALA A 89 -14.51 0.64 -3.39
N GLN A 90 -15.69 0.68 -4.01
CA GLN A 90 -16.97 0.64 -3.30
C GLN A 90 -17.18 -0.65 -2.52
N HIS A 91 -16.85 -1.79 -3.14
CA HIS A 91 -16.93 -3.10 -2.49
C HIS A 91 -16.03 -3.16 -1.26
N LEU A 92 -14.75 -2.82 -1.41
CA LEU A 92 -13.76 -2.84 -0.34
C LEU A 92 -14.09 -1.85 0.78
N GLU A 93 -14.67 -0.70 0.47
CA GLU A 93 -15.12 0.27 1.46
C GLU A 93 -16.25 -0.29 2.32
N SER A 94 -17.22 -0.98 1.72
CA SER A 94 -18.32 -1.62 2.46
C SER A 94 -17.82 -2.73 3.38
N MET A 95 -16.87 -3.54 2.91
CA MET A 95 -16.23 -4.61 3.70
C MET A 95 -15.41 -4.02 4.86
N ARG A 96 -14.60 -3.00 4.60
CA ARG A 96 -13.85 -2.29 5.63
C ARG A 96 -14.78 -1.70 6.69
N ALA A 97 -15.84 -1.03 6.27
CA ALA A 97 -16.82 -0.45 7.19
C ALA A 97 -17.49 -1.51 8.09
N ARG A 98 -17.78 -2.69 7.54
CA ARG A 98 -18.28 -3.83 8.30
C ARG A 98 -17.27 -4.34 9.32
N LEU A 99 -16.02 -4.51 8.90
CA LEU A 99 -14.90 -4.91 9.76
C LEU A 99 -14.70 -3.91 10.90
N GLU A 100 -14.62 -2.62 10.59
CA GLU A 100 -14.35 -1.57 11.57
C GLU A 100 -15.48 -1.41 12.58
N ARG A 101 -16.74 -1.62 12.20
CA ARG A 101 -17.84 -1.69 13.17
C ARG A 101 -17.64 -2.80 14.20
N GLY A 102 -17.34 -4.03 13.76
CA GLY A 102 -17.10 -5.12 14.69
C GLY A 102 -15.86 -4.90 15.57
N LEU A 103 -14.79 -4.34 15.01
CA LEU A 103 -13.60 -3.96 15.78
C LEU A 103 -13.91 -2.90 16.84
N HIS A 104 -14.72 -1.90 16.48
CA HIS A 104 -15.13 -0.84 17.40
C HIS A 104 -16.00 -1.38 18.56
N GLU A 105 -16.94 -2.28 18.26
CA GLU A 105 -17.76 -2.97 19.27
C GLU A 105 -16.92 -3.77 20.27
N MET A 106 -15.76 -4.28 19.83
CA MET A 106 -14.77 -4.96 20.68
C MET A 106 -13.82 -4.01 21.40
N GLY A 107 -13.94 -2.69 21.23
CA GLY A 107 -13.12 -1.68 21.88
C GLY A 107 -11.81 -1.36 21.18
N ALA A 108 -11.66 -1.70 19.89
CA ALA A 108 -10.50 -1.29 19.11
C ALA A 108 -10.45 0.22 18.84
N VAL A 109 -9.26 0.77 18.82
CA VAL A 109 -9.00 2.14 18.37
C VAL A 109 -8.59 2.08 16.90
N ILE A 110 -9.39 2.67 16.00
CA ILE A 110 -9.12 2.74 14.57
C ILE A 110 -8.31 4.00 14.27
N PHE A 111 -7.13 3.84 13.70
CA PHE A 111 -6.27 4.98 13.35
C PHE A 111 -6.72 5.62 12.03
N GLY A 112 -6.81 6.95 12.04
CA GLY A 112 -7.22 7.75 10.89
C GLY A 112 -8.67 7.55 10.46
N ALA A 113 -9.57 7.17 11.38
CA ALA A 113 -10.99 6.94 11.09
C ALA A 113 -11.66 8.16 10.43
N ASP A 114 -11.34 9.36 10.90
CA ASP A 114 -11.92 10.63 10.45
C ASP A 114 -11.19 11.26 9.24
N ALA A 115 -10.16 10.59 8.72
CA ALA A 115 -9.39 11.09 7.59
C ALA A 115 -9.79 10.38 6.27
N PRO A 116 -9.64 11.04 5.12
CA PRO A 116 -9.74 10.36 3.83
C PRO A 116 -8.73 9.21 3.73
N ARG A 117 -9.21 8.00 3.49
CA ARG A 117 -8.41 6.77 3.45
C ARG A 117 -8.68 5.96 2.19
N ILE A 118 -7.72 5.11 1.82
CA ILE A 118 -7.97 4.08 0.79
C ILE A 118 -9.02 3.09 1.30
N ALA A 119 -9.78 2.54 0.35
CA ALA A 119 -10.97 1.73 0.66
C ALA A 119 -10.66 0.42 1.39
N ASN A 120 -9.50 -0.18 1.13
CA ASN A 120 -9.19 -1.56 1.49
C ASN A 120 -8.46 -1.75 2.82
N THR A 121 -8.00 -0.70 3.49
CA THR A 121 -7.08 -0.83 4.62
C THR A 121 -7.71 -0.32 5.91
N SER A 122 -7.69 -1.17 6.94
CA SER A 122 -7.96 -0.78 8.33
C SER A 122 -6.69 -0.92 9.16
N TYR A 123 -6.42 0.08 9.98
CA TYR A 123 -5.25 0.11 10.87
C TYR A 123 -5.74 0.43 12.26
N PHE A 124 -5.55 -0.47 13.21
CA PHE A 124 -6.16 -0.40 14.51
C PHE A 124 -5.29 -1.05 15.59
N ALA A 125 -5.63 -0.81 16.85
CA ALA A 125 -5.05 -1.48 18.01
C ALA A 125 -6.09 -1.70 19.10
N PHE A 126 -5.84 -2.67 19.96
CA PHE A 126 -6.54 -2.84 21.23
C PHE A 126 -5.62 -2.39 22.39
N ARG A 127 -6.18 -1.71 23.37
CA ARG A 127 -5.42 -1.33 24.57
C ARG A 127 -4.97 -2.58 25.32
N GLY A 128 -3.70 -2.62 25.72
CA GLY A 128 -3.12 -3.73 26.48
C GLY A 128 -2.86 -5.01 25.66
N ILE A 129 -3.08 -5.01 24.34
CA ILE A 129 -2.77 -6.13 23.46
C ILE A 129 -1.58 -5.77 22.57
N MET A 130 -0.55 -6.61 22.57
CA MET A 130 0.59 -6.46 21.67
C MET A 130 0.20 -6.87 20.25
N GLY A 131 0.52 -6.02 19.27
CA GLY A 131 0.17 -6.27 17.86
C GLY A 131 0.80 -7.53 17.30
N GLU A 132 2.02 -7.86 17.71
CA GLU A 132 2.70 -9.10 17.30
C GLU A 132 1.95 -10.35 17.78
N THR A 133 1.52 -10.36 19.05
CA THR A 133 0.72 -11.46 19.61
C THR A 133 -0.59 -11.64 18.83
N LEU A 134 -1.27 -10.53 18.54
CA LEU A 134 -2.52 -10.56 17.77
C LEU A 134 -2.29 -11.08 16.34
N VAL A 135 -1.19 -10.70 15.68
CA VAL A 135 -0.83 -11.21 14.35
C VAL A 135 -0.58 -12.72 14.40
N ILE A 136 0.14 -13.21 15.40
CA ILE A 136 0.41 -14.65 15.56
C ILE A 136 -0.89 -15.44 15.76
N GLU A 137 -1.79 -14.96 16.61
CA GLU A 137 -3.06 -15.66 16.87
C GLU A 137 -4.00 -15.62 15.64
N LEU A 138 -4.01 -14.52 14.91
CA LEU A 138 -4.76 -14.43 13.66
C LEU A 138 -4.17 -15.34 12.56
N ASP A 139 -2.86 -15.47 12.47
CA ASP A 139 -2.19 -16.37 11.52
C ASP A 139 -2.54 -17.83 11.83
N LYS A 140 -2.52 -18.25 13.11
CA LYS A 140 -2.99 -19.57 13.54
C LYS A 140 -4.46 -19.82 13.17
N ALA A 141 -5.28 -18.78 13.18
CA ALA A 141 -6.68 -18.83 12.77
C ALA A 141 -6.88 -18.76 11.24
N GLY A 142 -5.81 -18.67 10.46
CA GLY A 142 -5.84 -18.64 9.00
C GLY A 142 -5.99 -17.24 8.38
N TYR A 143 -5.80 -16.18 9.16
CA TYR A 143 -5.90 -14.78 8.67
C TYR A 143 -4.51 -14.17 8.48
N ALA A 144 -4.15 -13.90 7.23
CA ALA A 144 -2.91 -13.20 6.88
C ALA A 144 -3.05 -11.69 7.09
N VAL A 145 -2.43 -11.17 8.13
CA VAL A 145 -2.45 -9.75 8.49
C VAL A 145 -1.02 -9.23 8.67
N ALA A 146 -0.85 -7.94 8.89
CA ALA A 146 0.47 -7.36 9.08
C ALA A 146 0.56 -6.60 10.41
N PRO A 147 1.71 -6.67 11.11
CA PRO A 147 1.95 -5.84 12.28
C PRO A 147 2.05 -4.36 11.90
N GLY A 148 1.93 -3.49 12.87
CA GLY A 148 1.93 -2.05 12.68
C GLY A 148 3.18 -1.46 12.03
N ALA A 149 4.35 -2.05 12.29
CA ALA A 149 5.61 -1.71 11.66
C ALA A 149 6.08 -2.87 10.78
N ALA A 150 5.71 -2.86 9.50
CA ALA A 150 5.96 -3.95 8.56
C ALA A 150 7.45 -4.24 8.26
N CYS A 151 8.39 -3.40 8.71
CA CYS A 151 9.82 -3.52 8.41
C CYS A 151 10.69 -3.89 9.63
N SER A 152 10.13 -4.05 10.81
CA SER A 152 10.89 -4.31 12.04
C SER A 152 10.45 -5.60 12.75
N SER A 153 10.31 -6.69 11.99
CA SER A 153 9.98 -8.00 12.55
C SER A 153 10.99 -8.54 13.57
N ALA A 154 12.18 -7.94 13.66
CA ALA A 154 13.22 -8.30 14.64
C ALA A 154 13.21 -7.43 15.90
N ASN A 155 12.48 -6.33 15.93
CA ASN A 155 12.39 -5.46 17.11
C ASN A 155 10.99 -4.81 17.15
N PRO A 156 10.17 -5.07 18.18
CA PRO A 156 8.79 -4.58 18.30
C PRO A 156 8.73 -3.09 18.69
N GLU A 157 9.42 -2.23 17.93
CA GLU A 157 9.28 -0.80 18.11
C GLU A 157 7.92 -0.29 17.62
N PRO A 158 7.34 0.71 18.30
CA PRO A 158 6.09 1.30 17.88
C PRO A 158 6.24 1.96 16.50
N SER A 159 5.18 1.95 15.70
CA SER A 159 5.19 2.60 14.39
C SER A 159 5.59 4.08 14.49
N ALA A 160 6.70 4.46 13.86
CA ALA A 160 7.15 5.85 13.80
C ALA A 160 6.09 6.79 13.20
N THR A 161 5.27 6.28 12.29
CA THR A 161 4.15 7.04 11.70
C THR A 161 3.09 7.32 12.76
N LEU A 162 2.68 6.34 13.56
CA LEU A 162 1.70 6.54 14.63
C LEU A 162 2.22 7.47 15.71
N LEU A 163 3.50 7.35 16.07
CA LEU A 163 4.14 8.27 17.02
C LEU A 163 4.12 9.71 16.49
N ALA A 164 4.45 9.91 15.22
CA ALA A 164 4.37 11.23 14.57
C ALA A 164 2.94 11.79 14.47
N MET A 165 1.93 10.93 14.49
CA MET A 165 0.51 11.31 14.59
C MET A 165 0.06 11.59 16.03
N GLY A 166 0.94 11.48 17.03
CA GLY A 166 0.62 11.71 18.44
C GLY A 166 -0.07 10.53 19.13
N VAL A 167 -0.01 9.34 18.54
CA VAL A 167 -0.56 8.12 19.16
C VAL A 167 0.35 7.69 20.32
N ASP A 168 -0.26 7.30 21.43
CA ASP A 168 0.44 6.76 22.59
C ASP A 168 1.34 5.57 22.19
N PRO A 169 2.61 5.50 22.68
CA PRO A 169 3.56 4.49 22.28
C PRO A 169 3.12 3.04 22.57
N GLU A 170 2.41 2.79 23.67
CA GLU A 170 1.92 1.46 24.00
C GLU A 170 0.79 1.04 23.05
N LEU A 171 -0.12 1.96 22.76
CA LEU A 171 -1.17 1.72 21.76
C LEU A 171 -0.58 1.50 20.37
N ALA A 172 0.45 2.26 20.00
CA ALA A 172 1.15 2.12 18.71
C ALA A 172 1.87 0.77 18.58
N ARG A 173 2.37 0.16 19.66
CA ARG A 173 2.93 -1.21 19.67
C ARG A 173 1.85 -2.27 19.43
N GLY A 174 0.61 -1.99 19.85
CA GLY A 174 -0.54 -2.88 19.62
C GLY A 174 -1.08 -2.83 18.20
N ALA A 175 -0.53 -2.01 17.32
CA ALA A 175 -1.10 -1.74 16.00
C ALA A 175 -1.02 -2.95 15.06
N VAL A 176 -2.14 -3.25 14.40
CA VAL A 176 -2.28 -4.28 13.36
C VAL A 176 -2.95 -3.68 12.14
N ARG A 177 -2.49 -4.07 10.95
CA ARG A 177 -3.05 -3.63 9.68
C ARG A 177 -3.73 -4.79 8.96
N PHE A 178 -4.99 -4.60 8.67
CA PHE A 178 -5.75 -5.44 7.74
C PHE A 178 -5.77 -4.78 6.37
N SER A 179 -5.57 -5.58 5.33
CA SER A 179 -5.62 -5.11 3.94
C SER A 179 -6.46 -6.09 3.15
N LEU A 180 -7.61 -5.64 2.73
CA LEU A 180 -8.56 -6.40 1.93
C LEU A 180 -8.15 -6.37 0.45
N GLY A 181 -8.56 -7.36 -0.31
CA GLY A 181 -8.29 -7.48 -1.73
C GLY A 181 -9.54 -7.92 -2.51
N ALA A 182 -9.39 -8.02 -3.84
CA ALA A 182 -10.49 -8.43 -4.71
C ALA A 182 -10.98 -9.88 -4.47
N GLY A 183 -10.25 -10.67 -3.71
CA GLY A 183 -10.58 -12.08 -3.41
C GLY A 183 -11.16 -12.33 -2.02
N ASN A 184 -11.41 -11.26 -1.25
CA ASN A 184 -12.04 -11.40 0.08
C ASN A 184 -13.55 -11.36 0.00
#